data_f367932099d51d9086548a0c2b30be4c
#
_entry.id   f367932099d51d9086548a0c2b30be4c
#
_cell.length_a   1.000
_cell.length_b   1.000
_cell.length_c   1.000
_cell.angle_alpha   90.00
_cell.angle_beta   90.00
_cell.angle_gamma   90.00
#
_symmetry.space_group_name_H-M   'P 1'
#
loop_
_entity.id
_entity.type
_entity.pdbx_description
1 polymer ?
#
loop_
_entity_poly.entity_id
_entity_poly.type
_entity_poly.pdbx_seq_one_letter_code
_entity_poly.pdbx_strand_id
1 'polypeptide(L)'
;MNKYTLRQDNTRIQKKNINIILEAALEVFSQHGFGGATLDQISKTAKMSKPNILYYFSSKEAIHLSLLQGLLDKWLEPLRQLNPNGDPITEITSYVQRKLEMSKMYPRESKLFAIEILQGAKHLRDYLQSDLRLLVDNKVALINDWIYQGKVAKLNPVHLIFSIWATTQHYSDFEIQIQLILGDDKNKITEEAEDYLQKMFTKLLTP
;
A
#
# COMPACT_ATOMS: atom_id res chain seq x y z
N MET A 1 9.10 -0.69 -23.96
CA MET A 1 7.91 0.05 -24.49
C MET A 1 6.70 -0.47 -23.73
N ASN A 2 6.18 0.33 -22.81
CA ASN A 2 5.14 -0.07 -21.87
C ASN A 2 3.77 -0.10 -22.58
N LYS A 3 3.22 -1.29 -22.83
CA LYS A 3 1.99 -1.54 -23.61
C LYS A 3 0.68 -1.22 -22.85
N TYR A 4 0.75 -0.67 -21.62
CA TYR A 4 -0.39 -0.51 -20.72
C TYR A 4 -0.66 0.94 -20.30
N THR A 5 -0.23 1.91 -21.13
CA THR A 5 -0.48 3.33 -20.84
C THR A 5 -1.97 3.62 -21.04
N LEU A 6 -2.68 3.92 -19.95
CA LEU A 6 -3.99 4.57 -20.01
C LEU A 6 -3.86 5.81 -20.91
N ARG A 7 -4.77 6.00 -21.87
CA ARG A 7 -4.81 7.21 -22.71
C ARG A 7 -4.85 8.44 -21.80
N GLN A 8 -3.91 9.35 -21.96
CA GLN A 8 -3.65 10.48 -21.05
C GLN A 8 -4.77 11.52 -20.92
N ASP A 9 -5.86 11.43 -21.69
CA ASP A 9 -7.00 12.39 -21.65
C ASP A 9 -8.34 11.67 -21.41
N ASN A 10 -8.45 10.99 -20.26
CA ASN A 10 -9.75 10.44 -19.88
C ASN A 10 -10.73 11.53 -19.48
N THR A 11 -11.91 11.58 -20.13
CA THR A 11 -13.01 12.45 -19.73
C THR A 11 -13.46 12.14 -18.30
N ARG A 12 -14.18 13.09 -17.66
CA ARG A 12 -14.76 12.87 -16.30
C ARG A 12 -15.59 11.58 -16.22
N ILE A 13 -16.32 11.26 -17.28
CA ILE A 13 -17.14 10.03 -17.36
C ILE A 13 -16.26 8.78 -17.41
N GLN A 14 -15.19 8.82 -18.21
CA GLN A 14 -14.24 7.67 -18.31
C GLN A 14 -13.56 7.42 -16.97
N LYS A 15 -13.08 8.43 -16.27
CA LYS A 15 -12.50 8.31 -14.92
C LYS A 15 -13.48 7.69 -13.93
N LYS A 16 -14.76 8.13 -13.96
CA LYS A 16 -15.81 7.55 -13.13
C LYS A 16 -16.01 6.06 -13.42
N ASN A 17 -16.08 5.68 -14.68
CA ASN A 17 -16.30 4.28 -15.09
C ASN A 17 -15.10 3.40 -14.73
N ILE A 18 -13.87 3.89 -14.94
CA ILE A 18 -12.64 3.21 -14.50
C ILE A 18 -12.68 2.94 -12.99
N ASN A 19 -13.04 3.92 -12.17
CA ASN A 19 -13.14 3.74 -10.72
C ASN A 19 -14.20 2.70 -10.34
N ILE A 20 -15.38 2.70 -11.00
CA ILE A 20 -16.41 1.68 -10.76
C ILE A 20 -15.87 0.28 -11.07
N ILE A 21 -15.16 0.11 -12.17
CA ILE A 21 -14.57 -1.18 -12.55
C ILE A 21 -13.50 -1.60 -11.53
N LEU A 22 -12.63 -0.69 -11.10
CA LEU A 22 -11.57 -0.99 -10.14
C LEU A 22 -12.13 -1.36 -8.77
N GLU A 23 -13.16 -0.66 -8.26
CA GLU A 23 -13.84 -1.02 -7.01
C GLU A 23 -14.51 -2.38 -7.08
N ALA A 24 -15.23 -2.67 -8.18
CA ALA A 24 -15.83 -3.98 -8.40
C ALA A 24 -14.78 -5.09 -8.49
N ALA A 25 -13.66 -4.81 -9.14
CA ALA A 25 -12.56 -5.75 -9.26
C ALA A 25 -11.87 -6.00 -7.91
N LEU A 26 -11.65 -4.95 -7.10
CA LEU A 26 -11.14 -5.07 -5.74
C LEU A 26 -12.01 -5.99 -4.89
N GLU A 27 -13.33 -5.81 -4.94
CA GLU A 27 -14.28 -6.66 -4.24
C GLU A 27 -14.14 -8.12 -4.67
N VAL A 28 -14.14 -8.39 -5.99
CA VAL A 28 -14.05 -9.74 -6.53
C VAL A 28 -12.69 -10.39 -6.25
N PHE A 29 -11.59 -9.64 -6.40
CA PHE A 29 -10.25 -10.18 -6.12
C PHE A 29 -10.02 -10.43 -4.64
N SER A 30 -10.56 -9.59 -3.75
CA SER A 30 -10.43 -9.79 -2.30
C SER A 30 -11.15 -11.05 -1.80
N GLN A 31 -12.23 -11.45 -2.47
CA GLN A 31 -13.03 -12.65 -2.13
C GLN A 31 -12.49 -13.94 -2.76
N HIS A 32 -12.06 -13.86 -4.02
CA HIS A 32 -11.77 -15.07 -4.82
C HIS A 32 -10.29 -15.20 -5.19
N GLY A 33 -9.46 -14.23 -4.84
CA GLY A 33 -8.09 -14.10 -5.33
C GLY A 33 -8.04 -13.82 -6.84
N PHE A 34 -6.85 -13.53 -7.37
CA PHE A 34 -6.69 -13.28 -8.80
C PHE A 34 -7.06 -14.51 -9.65
N GLY A 35 -6.65 -15.73 -9.23
CA GLY A 35 -6.89 -16.97 -9.96
C GLY A 35 -8.36 -17.36 -10.05
N GLY A 36 -9.12 -17.17 -8.96
CA GLY A 36 -10.55 -17.51 -8.89
C GLY A 36 -11.49 -16.44 -9.44
N ALA A 37 -11.03 -15.23 -9.63
CA ALA A 37 -11.81 -14.13 -10.17
C ALA A 37 -12.00 -14.21 -11.69
N THR A 38 -13.18 -13.81 -12.17
CA THR A 38 -13.50 -13.76 -13.60
C THR A 38 -14.01 -12.38 -14.02
N LEU A 39 -13.86 -12.03 -15.31
CA LEU A 39 -14.43 -10.79 -15.86
C LEU A 39 -15.99 -10.76 -15.75
N ASP A 40 -16.64 -11.91 -15.76
CA ASP A 40 -18.08 -12.00 -15.62
C ASP A 40 -18.53 -11.64 -14.19
N GLN A 41 -17.79 -12.06 -13.16
CA GLN A 41 -18.03 -11.62 -11.78
C GLN A 41 -17.80 -10.11 -11.63
N ILE A 42 -16.70 -9.58 -12.16
CA ILE A 42 -16.39 -8.15 -12.13
C ILE A 42 -17.49 -7.36 -12.84
N SER A 43 -17.97 -7.81 -14.02
CA SER A 43 -19.02 -7.13 -14.78
C SER A 43 -20.35 -7.09 -14.02
N LYS A 44 -20.71 -8.21 -13.37
CA LYS A 44 -21.89 -8.29 -12.51
C LYS A 44 -21.82 -7.32 -11.33
N THR A 45 -20.67 -7.30 -10.63
CA THR A 45 -20.44 -6.40 -9.47
C THR A 45 -20.42 -4.93 -9.91
N ALA A 46 -19.76 -4.61 -11.01
CA ALA A 46 -19.72 -3.25 -11.58
C ALA A 46 -21.06 -2.80 -12.18
N LYS A 47 -22.03 -3.70 -12.35
CA LYS A 47 -23.28 -3.46 -13.09
C LYS A 47 -23.02 -2.93 -14.50
N MET A 48 -21.98 -3.44 -15.15
CA MET A 48 -21.56 -3.08 -16.51
C MET A 48 -21.45 -4.33 -17.38
N SER A 49 -21.68 -4.20 -18.69
CA SER A 49 -21.48 -5.32 -19.60
C SER A 49 -19.99 -5.64 -19.76
N LYS A 50 -19.65 -6.91 -19.97
CA LYS A 50 -18.25 -7.36 -20.21
C LYS A 50 -17.59 -6.62 -21.38
N PRO A 51 -18.26 -6.39 -22.54
CA PRO A 51 -17.70 -5.55 -23.60
C PRO A 51 -17.37 -4.12 -23.14
N ASN A 52 -18.21 -3.54 -22.27
CA ASN A 52 -17.95 -2.20 -21.74
C ASN A 52 -16.72 -2.19 -20.82
N ILE A 53 -16.52 -3.21 -19.98
CA ILE A 53 -15.29 -3.35 -19.18
C ILE A 53 -14.05 -3.49 -20.09
N LEU A 54 -14.15 -4.34 -21.14
CA LEU A 54 -13.05 -4.57 -22.09
C LEU A 54 -12.74 -3.35 -22.95
N TYR A 55 -13.63 -2.37 -23.02
CA TYR A 55 -13.32 -1.07 -23.63
C TYR A 55 -12.31 -0.26 -22.78
N TYR A 56 -12.38 -0.37 -21.45
CA TYR A 56 -11.47 0.34 -20.52
C TYR A 56 -10.20 -0.46 -20.21
N PHE A 57 -10.32 -1.77 -20.08
CA PHE A 57 -9.23 -2.67 -19.69
C PHE A 57 -9.16 -3.86 -20.63
N SER A 58 -8.02 -4.08 -21.24
CA SER A 58 -7.82 -5.14 -22.24
C SER A 58 -7.98 -6.57 -21.70
N SER A 59 -7.83 -6.75 -20.37
CA SER A 59 -7.90 -8.07 -19.73
C SER A 59 -8.11 -7.94 -18.20
N LYS A 60 -8.36 -9.08 -17.53
CA LYS A 60 -8.39 -9.19 -16.08
C LYS A 60 -7.04 -8.81 -15.45
N GLU A 61 -5.95 -9.18 -16.09
CA GLU A 61 -4.58 -8.84 -15.70
C GLU A 61 -4.36 -7.32 -15.72
N ALA A 62 -4.88 -6.62 -16.74
CA ALA A 62 -4.77 -5.17 -16.84
C ALA A 62 -5.54 -4.45 -15.71
N ILE A 63 -6.70 -4.97 -15.32
CA ILE A 63 -7.45 -4.45 -14.17
C ILE A 63 -6.68 -4.68 -12.88
N HIS A 64 -6.15 -5.89 -12.67
CA HIS A 64 -5.39 -6.25 -11.48
C HIS A 64 -4.13 -5.39 -11.33
N LEU A 65 -3.36 -5.25 -12.40
CA LEU A 65 -2.17 -4.40 -12.42
C LEU A 65 -2.51 -2.93 -12.09
N SER A 66 -3.58 -2.40 -12.69
CA SER A 66 -4.02 -1.02 -12.42
C SER A 66 -4.43 -0.82 -10.96
N LEU A 67 -5.09 -1.80 -10.33
CA LEU A 67 -5.41 -1.79 -8.90
C LEU A 67 -4.15 -1.75 -8.05
N LEU A 68 -3.21 -2.65 -8.31
CA LEU A 68 -1.97 -2.76 -7.53
C LEU A 68 -1.10 -1.51 -7.66
N GLN A 69 -0.99 -0.94 -8.86
CA GLN A 69 -0.26 0.30 -9.09
C GLN A 69 -0.90 1.48 -8.36
N GLY A 70 -2.21 1.66 -8.49
CA GLY A 70 -2.93 2.74 -7.80
C GLY A 70 -2.86 2.62 -6.27
N LEU A 71 -2.78 1.40 -5.75
CA LEU A 71 -2.57 1.13 -4.33
C LEU A 71 -1.16 1.53 -3.89
N LEU A 72 -0.14 1.07 -4.63
CA LEU A 72 1.26 1.40 -4.32
C LEU A 72 1.51 2.90 -4.37
N ASP A 73 0.96 3.61 -5.34
CA ASP A 73 1.08 5.07 -5.41
C ASP A 73 0.57 5.75 -4.15
N LYS A 74 -0.61 5.35 -3.67
CA LYS A 74 -1.16 5.86 -2.41
C LYS A 74 -0.30 5.48 -1.20
N TRP A 75 0.10 4.22 -1.11
CA TRP A 75 0.81 3.69 0.07
C TRP A 75 2.23 4.17 0.22
N LEU A 76 2.87 4.52 -0.89
CA LEU A 76 4.22 5.06 -0.89
C LEU A 76 4.26 6.58 -0.74
N GLU A 77 3.11 7.25 -0.91
CA GLU A 77 3.05 8.71 -0.79
C GLU A 77 3.54 9.23 0.58
N PRO A 78 3.16 8.65 1.75
CA PRO A 78 3.69 9.09 3.03
C PRO A 78 5.23 8.96 3.13
N LEU A 79 5.81 7.94 2.50
CA LEU A 79 7.26 7.78 2.45
C LEU A 79 7.91 8.84 1.53
N ARG A 80 7.30 9.15 0.38
CA ARG A 80 7.76 10.21 -0.53
C ARG A 80 7.81 11.57 0.16
N GLN A 81 6.82 11.84 1.01
CA GLN A 81 6.62 13.12 1.70
C GLN A 81 7.54 13.38 2.89
N LEU A 82 8.41 12.44 3.31
CA LEU A 82 9.40 12.70 4.35
C LEU A 82 10.21 13.96 4.01
N ASN A 83 10.13 14.97 4.89
CA ASN A 83 10.75 16.28 4.69
C ASN A 83 12.22 16.27 5.16
N PRO A 84 13.20 16.48 4.26
CA PRO A 84 14.62 16.50 4.63
C PRO A 84 14.98 17.57 5.67
N ASN A 85 14.22 18.65 5.73
CA ASN A 85 14.44 19.78 6.62
C ASN A 85 13.60 19.72 7.91
N GLY A 86 12.75 18.69 8.08
CA GLY A 86 11.95 18.46 9.27
C GLY A 86 12.77 17.88 10.43
N ASP A 87 12.14 17.77 11.61
CA ASP A 87 12.71 17.00 12.71
C ASP A 87 12.62 15.51 12.38
N PRO A 88 13.77 14.78 12.28
CA PRO A 88 13.76 13.40 11.79
C PRO A 88 12.90 12.43 12.58
N ILE A 89 12.86 12.57 13.93
CA ILE A 89 12.05 11.69 14.79
C ILE A 89 10.57 11.94 14.50
N THR A 90 10.16 13.20 14.44
CA THR A 90 8.79 13.60 14.11
C THR A 90 8.39 13.14 12.70
N GLU A 91 9.26 13.30 11.71
CA GLU A 91 9.00 12.86 10.32
C GLU A 91 8.76 11.35 10.23
N ILE A 92 9.65 10.55 10.86
CA ILE A 92 9.53 9.09 10.82
C ILE A 92 8.33 8.61 11.63
N THR A 93 8.08 9.15 12.81
CA THR A 93 6.95 8.73 13.64
C THR A 93 5.60 9.15 13.02
N SER A 94 5.54 10.32 12.37
CA SER A 94 4.37 10.72 11.57
C SER A 94 4.17 9.81 10.34
N TYR A 95 5.25 9.31 9.74
CA TYR A 95 5.16 8.31 8.68
C TYR A 95 4.57 6.99 9.21
N VAL A 96 5.02 6.50 10.38
CA VAL A 96 4.46 5.30 11.04
C VAL A 96 2.95 5.47 11.28
N GLN A 97 2.54 6.62 11.84
CA GLN A 97 1.13 6.91 12.09
C GLN A 97 0.30 6.86 10.80
N ARG A 98 0.73 7.58 9.75
CA ARG A 98 0.03 7.57 8.45
C ARG A 98 -0.06 6.16 7.84
N LYS A 99 0.98 5.33 8.00
CA LYS A 99 0.95 3.94 7.53
C LYS A 99 -0.06 3.09 8.29
N LEU A 100 -0.15 3.26 9.60
CA LEU A 100 -1.14 2.56 10.43
C LEU A 100 -2.58 2.99 10.10
N GLU A 101 -2.81 4.29 9.91
CA GLU A 101 -4.11 4.82 9.46
C GLU A 101 -4.52 4.23 8.10
N MET A 102 -3.58 4.13 7.16
CA MET A 102 -3.84 3.53 5.85
C MET A 102 -4.19 2.04 5.96
N SER A 103 -3.55 1.30 6.85
CA SER A 103 -3.87 -0.11 7.13
C SER A 103 -5.32 -0.25 7.64
N LYS A 104 -5.78 0.67 8.46
CA LYS A 104 -7.16 0.74 8.95
C LYS A 104 -8.16 1.09 7.83
N MET A 105 -7.81 2.05 6.97
CA MET A 105 -8.71 2.54 5.92
C MET A 105 -8.82 1.61 4.71
N TYR A 106 -7.78 0.85 4.41
CA TYR A 106 -7.65 0.07 3.17
C TYR A 106 -7.29 -1.42 3.42
N PRO A 107 -8.04 -2.16 4.27
CA PRO A 107 -7.67 -3.55 4.62
C PRO A 107 -7.80 -4.54 3.46
N ARG A 108 -8.77 -4.33 2.54
CA ARG A 108 -8.93 -5.19 1.35
C ARG A 108 -7.77 -5.05 0.39
N GLU A 109 -7.36 -3.82 0.17
CA GLU A 109 -6.22 -3.46 -0.67
C GLU A 109 -4.92 -4.01 -0.10
N SER A 110 -4.74 -3.92 1.23
CA SER A 110 -3.58 -4.48 1.92
C SER A 110 -3.46 -5.99 1.68
N LYS A 111 -4.55 -6.72 1.92
CA LYS A 111 -4.62 -8.17 1.68
C LYS A 111 -4.33 -8.53 0.23
N LEU A 112 -4.89 -7.78 -0.74
CA LEU A 112 -4.64 -8.01 -2.16
C LEU A 112 -3.15 -7.88 -2.49
N PHE A 113 -2.51 -6.83 -1.99
CA PHE A 113 -1.08 -6.60 -2.17
C PHE A 113 -0.23 -7.68 -1.49
N ALA A 114 -0.54 -8.03 -0.23
CA ALA A 114 0.18 -9.08 0.50
C ALA A 114 0.12 -10.42 -0.24
N ILE A 115 -1.04 -10.81 -0.77
CA ILE A 115 -1.20 -12.03 -1.57
C ILE A 115 -0.33 -11.99 -2.82
N GLU A 116 -0.31 -10.87 -3.56
CA GLU A 116 0.53 -10.71 -4.76
C GLU A 116 2.02 -10.88 -4.41
N ILE A 117 2.49 -10.27 -3.32
CA ILE A 117 3.89 -10.40 -2.87
C ILE A 117 4.21 -11.85 -2.48
N LEU A 118 3.35 -12.51 -1.70
CA LEU A 118 3.53 -13.89 -1.27
C LEU A 118 3.53 -14.89 -2.45
N GLN A 119 2.82 -14.56 -3.53
CA GLN A 119 2.81 -15.34 -4.78
C GLN A 119 4.00 -15.02 -5.71
N GLY A 120 4.98 -14.24 -5.26
CA GLY A 120 6.21 -13.93 -6.00
C GLY A 120 6.14 -12.64 -6.81
N ALA A 121 5.14 -11.78 -6.56
CA ALA A 121 4.99 -10.45 -7.17
C ALA A 121 5.00 -10.45 -8.71
N LYS A 122 4.34 -11.44 -9.32
CA LYS A 122 4.39 -11.67 -10.77
C LYS A 122 4.02 -10.42 -11.59
N HIS A 123 3.02 -9.66 -11.13
CA HIS A 123 2.52 -8.47 -11.85
C HIS A 123 3.23 -7.18 -11.42
N LEU A 124 3.96 -7.18 -10.29
CA LEU A 124 4.62 -6.00 -9.72
C LEU A 124 6.13 -6.02 -9.82
N ARG A 125 6.76 -7.10 -10.29
CA ARG A 125 8.21 -7.29 -10.25
C ARG A 125 8.98 -6.10 -10.82
N ASP A 126 8.62 -5.64 -12.02
CA ASP A 126 9.31 -4.53 -12.68
C ASP A 126 9.19 -3.23 -11.88
N TYR A 127 8.00 -2.94 -11.35
CA TYR A 127 7.77 -1.76 -10.50
C TYR A 127 8.57 -1.83 -9.19
N LEU A 128 8.60 -2.98 -8.54
CA LEU A 128 9.35 -3.18 -7.29
C LEU A 128 10.86 -3.01 -7.50
N GLN A 129 11.38 -3.50 -8.64
CA GLN A 129 12.80 -3.43 -8.98
C GLN A 129 13.25 -2.06 -9.49
N SER A 130 12.34 -1.22 -9.96
CA SER A 130 12.63 0.12 -10.49
C SER A 130 12.19 1.21 -9.51
N ASP A 131 10.91 1.58 -9.57
CA ASP A 131 10.39 2.78 -8.91
C ASP A 131 10.42 2.67 -7.38
N LEU A 132 10.03 1.51 -6.82
CA LEU A 132 10.07 1.31 -5.38
C LEU A 132 11.49 1.28 -4.88
N ARG A 133 12.40 0.57 -5.57
CA ARG A 133 13.80 0.50 -5.20
C ARG A 133 14.43 1.89 -5.18
N LEU A 134 14.22 2.69 -6.23
CA LEU A 134 14.75 4.06 -6.30
C LEU A 134 14.20 4.93 -5.15
N LEU A 135 12.91 4.83 -4.83
CA LEU A 135 12.33 5.56 -3.69
C LEU A 135 13.00 5.14 -2.38
N VAL A 136 13.16 3.83 -2.14
CA VAL A 136 13.81 3.33 -0.92
C VAL A 136 15.24 3.81 -0.85
N ASP A 137 16.03 3.70 -1.92
CA ASP A 137 17.43 4.14 -1.97
C ASP A 137 17.57 5.64 -1.62
N ASN A 138 16.67 6.49 -2.16
CA ASN A 138 16.64 7.92 -1.85
C ASN A 138 16.31 8.20 -0.36
N LYS A 139 15.39 7.45 0.23
CA LYS A 139 15.03 7.64 1.65
C LYS A 139 16.07 7.04 2.59
N VAL A 140 16.75 5.98 2.19
CA VAL A 140 17.92 5.44 2.89
C VAL A 140 19.04 6.48 2.94
N ALA A 141 19.32 7.16 1.84
CA ALA A 141 20.31 8.25 1.81
C ALA A 141 19.92 9.37 2.79
N LEU A 142 18.68 9.83 2.76
CA LEU A 142 18.16 10.85 3.69
C LEU A 142 18.32 10.43 5.16
N ILE A 143 17.94 9.20 5.52
CA ILE A 143 18.05 8.73 6.90
C ILE A 143 19.51 8.59 7.33
N ASN A 144 20.40 8.14 6.43
CA ASN A 144 21.84 8.10 6.71
C ASN A 144 22.42 9.50 6.99
N ASP A 145 21.96 10.53 6.27
CA ASP A 145 22.36 11.92 6.54
C ASP A 145 21.91 12.37 7.93
N TRP A 146 20.73 12.03 8.37
CA TRP A 146 20.24 12.31 9.73
C TRP A 146 21.05 11.56 10.80
N ILE A 147 21.42 10.30 10.55
CA ILE A 147 22.30 9.52 11.43
C ILE A 147 23.69 10.17 11.51
N TYR A 148 24.26 10.56 10.36
CA TYR A 148 25.56 11.24 10.31
C TYR A 148 25.59 12.57 11.08
N GLN A 149 24.46 13.30 11.04
CA GLN A 149 24.27 14.54 11.80
C GLN A 149 24.01 14.29 13.32
N GLY A 150 23.95 13.03 13.77
CA GLY A 150 23.65 12.69 15.16
C GLY A 150 22.20 12.96 15.59
N LYS A 151 21.29 13.18 14.63
CA LYS A 151 19.88 13.45 14.89
C LYS A 151 19.03 12.18 15.06
N VAL A 152 19.54 11.06 14.59
CA VAL A 152 18.92 9.73 14.69
C VAL A 152 19.98 8.75 15.17
N ALA A 153 19.58 7.83 16.04
CA ALA A 153 20.43 6.76 16.53
C ALA A 153 21.03 5.92 15.38
N LYS A 154 22.20 5.34 15.61
CA LYS A 154 22.83 4.47 14.62
C LYS A 154 22.04 3.20 14.40
N LEU A 155 21.46 3.05 13.21
CA LEU A 155 20.66 1.89 12.78
C LEU A 155 20.81 1.67 11.27
N ASN A 156 20.25 0.57 10.77
CA ASN A 156 20.18 0.32 9.33
C ASN A 156 18.88 0.90 8.75
N PRO A 157 18.92 1.92 7.87
CA PRO A 157 17.72 2.57 7.35
C PRO A 157 16.81 1.66 6.52
N VAL A 158 17.36 0.69 5.79
CA VAL A 158 16.55 -0.27 5.01
C VAL A 158 15.69 -1.11 5.95
N HIS A 159 16.30 -1.64 7.02
CA HIS A 159 15.58 -2.43 8.01
C HIS A 159 14.60 -1.60 8.84
N LEU A 160 14.88 -0.31 9.07
CA LEU A 160 13.91 0.60 9.66
C LEU A 160 12.65 0.72 8.79
N ILE A 161 12.80 0.96 7.48
CA ILE A 161 11.68 1.05 6.54
C ILE A 161 10.89 -0.27 6.51
N PHE A 162 11.57 -1.41 6.44
CA PHE A 162 10.92 -2.73 6.47
C PHE A 162 10.20 -3.00 7.79
N SER A 163 10.77 -2.58 8.93
CA SER A 163 10.13 -2.72 10.24
C SER A 163 8.86 -1.87 10.34
N ILE A 164 8.87 -0.65 9.79
CA ILE A 164 7.67 0.20 9.72
C ILE A 164 6.58 -0.50 8.89
N TRP A 165 6.93 -1.01 7.71
CA TRP A 165 5.96 -1.71 6.87
C TRP A 165 5.40 -2.95 7.56
N ALA A 166 6.25 -3.81 8.10
CA ALA A 166 5.85 -5.04 8.77
C ALA A 166 4.93 -4.79 9.97
N THR A 167 5.29 -3.83 10.83
CA THR A 167 4.52 -3.56 12.06
C THR A 167 3.21 -2.84 11.78
N THR A 168 3.14 -1.96 10.80
CA THR A 168 1.90 -1.24 10.47
C THR A 168 0.93 -2.07 9.63
N GLN A 169 1.42 -2.84 8.63
CA GLN A 169 0.57 -3.67 7.78
C GLN A 169 0.04 -4.91 8.50
N HIS A 170 0.70 -5.37 9.55
CA HIS A 170 0.23 -6.49 10.35
C HIS A 170 -1.22 -6.33 10.81
N TYR A 171 -1.62 -5.12 11.19
CA TYR A 171 -2.96 -4.82 11.69
C TYR A 171 -4.07 -4.96 10.62
N SER A 172 -3.75 -4.91 9.34
CA SER A 172 -4.71 -5.19 8.27
C SER A 172 -4.58 -6.59 7.70
N ASP A 173 -3.35 -7.06 7.48
CA ASP A 173 -3.10 -8.33 6.81
C ASP A 173 -3.50 -9.51 7.70
N PHE A 174 -3.34 -9.36 9.03
CA PHE A 174 -3.67 -10.35 10.06
C PHE A 174 -4.82 -9.91 10.97
N GLU A 175 -5.74 -9.08 10.47
CA GLU A 175 -6.88 -8.54 11.21
C GLU A 175 -7.66 -9.63 11.97
N ILE A 176 -7.94 -10.76 11.33
CA ILE A 176 -8.68 -11.88 11.95
C ILE A 176 -7.92 -12.44 13.14
N GLN A 177 -6.59 -12.63 13.03
CA GLN A 177 -5.77 -13.11 14.14
C GLN A 177 -5.83 -12.13 15.33
N ILE A 178 -5.74 -10.84 15.06
CA ILE A 178 -5.79 -9.79 16.09
C ILE A 178 -7.15 -9.78 16.78
N GLN A 179 -8.24 -9.84 16.02
CA GLN A 179 -9.61 -9.87 16.55
C GLN A 179 -9.86 -11.12 17.43
N LEU A 180 -9.37 -12.28 17.02
CA LEU A 180 -9.50 -13.51 17.81
C LEU A 180 -8.73 -13.45 19.14
N ILE A 181 -7.65 -12.68 19.21
CA ILE A 181 -6.83 -12.51 20.42
C ILE A 181 -7.37 -11.39 21.31
N LEU A 182 -7.72 -10.24 20.74
CA LEU A 182 -8.04 -9.01 21.49
C LEU A 182 -9.55 -8.65 21.54
N GLY A 183 -10.39 -9.38 20.77
CA GLY A 183 -11.80 -9.06 20.57
C GLY A 183 -12.04 -8.09 19.41
N ASP A 184 -13.29 -7.65 19.24
CA ASP A 184 -13.75 -6.95 18.03
C ASP A 184 -13.68 -5.40 18.11
N ASP A 185 -13.16 -4.84 19.19
CA ASP A 185 -13.06 -3.37 19.34
C ASP A 185 -11.90 -2.80 18.51
N LYS A 186 -12.17 -2.61 17.21
CA LYS A 186 -11.18 -2.11 16.25
C LYS A 186 -10.62 -0.72 16.60
N ASN A 187 -11.41 0.14 17.25
CA ASN A 187 -10.96 1.47 17.62
C ASN A 187 -9.93 1.40 18.74
N LYS A 188 -10.24 0.66 19.80
CA LYS A 188 -9.32 0.43 20.92
C LYS A 188 -8.02 -0.23 20.45
N ILE A 189 -8.11 -1.29 19.61
CA ILE A 189 -6.94 -1.97 19.06
C ILE A 189 -6.06 -0.99 18.28
N THR A 190 -6.66 -0.11 17.48
CA THR A 190 -5.91 0.87 16.69
C THR A 190 -5.23 1.91 17.55
N GLU A 191 -5.93 2.46 18.56
CA GLU A 191 -5.38 3.46 19.49
C GLU A 191 -4.22 2.89 20.31
N GLU A 192 -4.34 1.65 20.80
CA GLU A 192 -3.28 0.96 21.51
C GLU A 192 -2.07 0.66 20.62
N ALA A 193 -2.32 0.28 19.36
CA ALA A 193 -1.27 0.06 18.36
C ALA A 193 -0.52 1.35 18.01
N GLU A 194 -1.26 2.46 17.84
CA GLU A 194 -0.68 3.78 17.56
C GLU A 194 0.24 4.23 18.69
N ASP A 195 -0.24 4.20 19.94
CA ASP A 195 0.56 4.56 21.12
C ASP A 195 1.81 3.68 21.25
N TYR A 196 1.64 2.35 21.07
CA TYR A 196 2.76 1.42 21.15
C TYR A 196 3.81 1.66 20.07
N LEU A 197 3.40 1.76 18.80
CA LEU A 197 4.33 1.97 17.69
C LEU A 197 5.02 3.33 17.77
N GLN A 198 4.28 4.39 18.16
CA GLN A 198 4.84 5.71 18.38
C GLN A 198 5.98 5.66 19.42
N LYS A 199 5.74 5.06 20.58
CA LYS A 199 6.75 4.88 21.64
C LYS A 199 7.93 4.03 21.19
N MET A 200 7.65 2.92 20.50
CA MET A 200 8.68 2.00 20.01
C MET A 200 9.63 2.68 19.03
N PHE A 201 9.11 3.35 18.00
CA PHE A 201 9.94 4.01 17.00
C PHE A 201 10.62 5.26 17.57
N THR A 202 9.96 6.05 18.42
CA THR A 202 10.64 7.17 19.12
C THR A 202 11.85 6.68 19.88
N LYS A 203 11.70 5.62 20.70
CA LYS A 203 12.80 5.04 21.47
C LYS A 203 13.93 4.48 20.60
N LEU A 204 13.58 3.84 19.47
CA LEU A 204 14.54 3.29 18.51
C LEU A 204 15.37 4.39 17.82
N LEU A 205 14.74 5.54 17.54
CA LEU A 205 15.33 6.62 16.76
C LEU A 205 16.13 7.63 17.61
N THR A 206 15.86 7.69 18.92
CA THR A 206 16.53 8.63 19.82
C THR A 206 18.02 8.27 19.97
N PRO A 207 18.96 9.22 19.70
CA PRO A 207 20.41 9.01 19.82
C PRO A 207 20.88 8.62 21.20
#